data_3baf4b582b08ca0c03b61929d5e3396e
#
_entry.id   3baf4b582b08ca0c03b61929d5e3396e
#
_cell.length_a   1.000
_cell.length_b   1.000
_cell.length_c   1.000
_cell.angle_alpha   90.00
_cell.angle_beta   90.00
_cell.angle_gamma   90.00
#
_symmetry.space_group_name_H-M   'P 1'
#
loop_
_entity.id
_entity.type
_entity.pdbx_description
1 polymer ?
#
loop_
_entity_poly.entity_id
_entity_poly.type
_entity_poly.pdbx_seq_one_letter_code
_entity_poly.pdbx_strand_id
1 'polypeptide(L)'
;FTTANVTVRDLLCHRTGLPRHDAYWIDGPCTRKEMVENLRNMQPGWSFRSHWCYQNTCIVAAGMLVEEMTGKTWEEFVKKEIFEPLGMTRSTFYVDAIEADANHATPYDRPTPVELQGIREIPFLKSDREDMAKGIGAPYGPAGSIMSTVNDMLKWVQFNLNNGRVGDKQLISEAAMKEMHKANMLMSEPLLMPCKEMDFFSYGMGWFVETYRGHVMVEHGGNINGFSALVTMIPDQKLGVVTLTNFNDSFDTYATTYEIIDRVLGAKGGDWNNRWREFVGQVFAAQPEQMKAMNPVRIEGTKPTHDLADYAGTYRNATYGDIVIENKDGKLFFTYNKKTSELDHYHYDTFQINDVFALFNGMTLRFGIGNDGKIGEILFGIALNPAVGEECFKKVTE
;
A
#
# COMPACT_ATOMS: atom_id res chain seq x y z
N PHE A 1 7.59 -14.15 20.40
CA PHE A 1 8.40 -15.05 19.55
C PHE A 1 8.91 -14.31 18.30
N THR A 2 8.04 -13.64 17.54
CA THR A 2 8.40 -12.94 16.30
C THR A 2 9.48 -11.90 16.54
N THR A 3 9.32 -11.02 17.52
CA THR A 3 10.26 -9.93 17.82
C THR A 3 11.69 -10.42 18.05
N ALA A 4 11.87 -11.58 18.71
CA ALA A 4 13.19 -12.13 18.99
C ALA A 4 13.83 -12.85 17.76
N ASN A 5 13.05 -13.15 16.73
CA ASN A 5 13.48 -13.99 15.60
C ASN A 5 13.38 -13.30 14.23
N VAL A 6 12.77 -12.11 14.16
CA VAL A 6 12.59 -11.37 12.92
C VAL A 6 13.96 -10.91 12.38
N THR A 7 14.15 -11.10 11.10
CA THR A 7 15.35 -10.65 10.36
C THR A 7 14.96 -9.62 9.31
N VAL A 8 15.94 -8.87 8.78
CA VAL A 8 15.72 -7.95 7.66
C VAL A 8 15.08 -8.67 6.45
N ARG A 9 15.49 -9.92 6.20
CA ARG A 9 14.87 -10.76 5.17
C ARG A 9 13.37 -10.96 5.41
N ASP A 10 12.94 -11.18 6.64
CA ASP A 10 11.52 -11.40 6.95
C ASP A 10 10.69 -10.12 6.72
N LEU A 11 11.26 -8.94 7.00
CA LEU A 11 10.66 -7.65 6.69
C LEU A 11 10.50 -7.48 5.17
N LEU A 12 11.58 -7.68 4.41
CA LEU A 12 11.62 -7.49 2.96
C LEU A 12 10.82 -8.54 2.18
N CYS A 13 10.54 -9.71 2.77
CA CYS A 13 9.79 -10.79 2.14
C CYS A 13 8.33 -10.86 2.59
N HIS A 14 7.84 -9.89 3.37
CA HIS A 14 6.46 -9.83 3.83
C HIS A 14 5.96 -11.09 4.55
N ARG A 15 6.80 -11.69 5.41
CA ARG A 15 6.49 -12.94 6.10
C ARG A 15 6.54 -12.86 7.62
N THR A 16 6.30 -11.67 8.17
CA THR A 16 6.30 -11.42 9.62
C THR A 16 5.08 -11.99 10.32
N GLY A 17 4.00 -12.25 9.59
CA GLY A 17 2.68 -12.61 10.13
C GLY A 17 1.80 -11.41 10.45
N LEU A 18 2.31 -10.18 10.27
CA LEU A 18 1.53 -8.96 10.43
C LEU A 18 0.68 -8.70 9.18
N PRO A 19 -0.60 -8.36 9.33
CA PRO A 19 -1.43 -7.88 8.22
C PRO A 19 -1.06 -6.47 7.79
N ARG A 20 -1.71 -5.97 6.76
CA ARG A 20 -1.29 -4.76 6.04
C ARG A 20 -1.36 -3.46 6.86
N HIS A 21 -2.36 -3.24 7.69
CA HIS A 21 -2.52 -2.07 8.58
C HIS A 21 -2.30 -0.68 7.93
N ASP A 22 -2.63 -0.51 6.65
CA ASP A 22 -2.33 0.74 5.93
C ASP A 22 -3.11 1.95 6.46
N ALA A 23 -4.31 1.74 7.00
CA ALA A 23 -5.13 2.80 7.58
C ALA A 23 -4.40 3.63 8.65
N TYR A 24 -3.42 3.03 9.32
CA TYR A 24 -2.66 3.67 10.38
C TYR A 24 -1.81 4.85 9.87
N TRP A 25 -1.17 4.71 8.72
CA TRP A 25 -0.19 5.68 8.24
C TRP A 25 -0.69 6.56 7.09
N ILE A 26 -1.74 6.13 6.36
CA ILE A 26 -2.35 6.92 5.28
C ILE A 26 -2.95 8.19 5.89
N ASP A 27 -2.50 9.35 5.43
CA ASP A 27 -2.86 10.67 5.96
C ASP A 27 -2.63 10.83 7.49
N GLY A 28 -1.91 9.88 8.10
CA GLY A 28 -1.64 9.87 9.53
C GLY A 28 -0.56 10.88 9.95
N PRO A 29 -0.59 11.34 11.22
CA PRO A 29 0.35 12.33 11.73
C PRO A 29 1.71 11.76 12.14
N CYS A 30 1.93 10.45 12.00
CA CYS A 30 3.12 9.77 12.51
C CYS A 30 4.40 10.12 11.74
N THR A 31 5.52 10.14 12.45
CA THR A 31 6.86 10.12 11.88
C THR A 31 7.24 8.69 11.47
N ARG A 32 8.31 8.53 10.67
CA ARG A 32 8.86 7.21 10.31
C ARG A 32 9.19 6.37 11.54
N LYS A 33 9.81 6.98 12.54
CA LYS A 33 10.16 6.33 13.79
C LYS A 33 8.92 5.82 14.54
N GLU A 34 7.93 6.68 14.74
CA GLU A 34 6.66 6.32 15.39
C GLU A 34 5.93 5.22 14.60
N MET A 35 5.97 5.28 13.26
CA MET A 35 5.39 4.26 12.40
C MET A 35 6.02 2.88 12.64
N VAL A 36 7.34 2.80 12.74
CA VAL A 36 8.06 1.54 13.02
C VAL A 36 7.90 1.09 14.47
N GLU A 37 7.97 2.02 15.43
CA GLU A 37 7.79 1.70 16.85
C GLU A 37 6.40 1.13 17.14
N ASN A 38 5.38 1.54 16.36
CA ASN A 38 4.01 1.08 16.52
C ASN A 38 3.79 -0.38 16.06
N LEU A 39 4.71 -0.97 15.33
CA LEU A 39 4.66 -2.41 15.00
C LEU A 39 4.50 -3.29 16.25
N ARG A 40 4.98 -2.83 17.42
CA ARG A 40 4.85 -3.53 18.71
C ARG A 40 3.40 -3.71 19.17
N ASN A 41 2.51 -2.85 18.71
CA ASN A 41 1.09 -2.82 19.09
C ASN A 41 0.21 -3.61 18.11
N MET A 42 0.73 -3.91 16.91
CA MET A 42 -0.02 -4.59 15.86
C MET A 42 -0.18 -6.07 16.18
N GLN A 43 -1.40 -6.58 16.02
CA GLN A 43 -1.69 -7.98 16.23
C GLN A 43 -1.34 -8.80 14.97
N PRO A 44 -0.63 -9.94 15.10
CA PRO A 44 -0.40 -10.82 13.97
C PRO A 44 -1.69 -11.53 13.58
N GLY A 45 -1.97 -11.59 12.27
CA GLY A 45 -3.07 -12.37 11.71
C GLY A 45 -2.66 -13.83 11.41
N TRP A 46 -1.34 -14.10 11.31
CA TRP A 46 -0.79 -15.41 10.98
C TRP A 46 0.46 -15.74 11.79
N SER A 47 0.80 -17.02 11.85
CA SER A 47 2.06 -17.44 12.45
C SER A 47 3.27 -16.91 11.68
N PHE A 48 4.34 -16.61 12.40
CA PHE A 48 5.59 -16.11 11.83
C PHE A 48 6.11 -17.02 10.70
N ARG A 49 6.42 -16.47 9.55
CA ARG A 49 6.89 -17.14 8.33
C ARG A 49 5.93 -18.15 7.69
N SER A 50 4.65 -18.21 8.11
CA SER A 50 3.71 -19.17 7.56
C SER A 50 2.87 -18.63 6.40
N HIS A 51 2.78 -17.31 6.27
CA HIS A 51 1.90 -16.67 5.31
C HIS A 51 2.56 -15.41 4.73
N TRP A 52 2.40 -15.21 3.44
CA TRP A 52 2.77 -13.97 2.79
C TRP A 52 1.67 -12.92 3.01
N CYS A 53 2.02 -11.79 3.58
CA CYS A 53 1.11 -10.66 3.69
C CYS A 53 1.86 -9.35 3.51
N TYR A 54 1.53 -8.65 2.45
CA TYR A 54 2.18 -7.38 2.10
C TYR A 54 2.02 -6.35 3.22
N GLN A 55 3.13 -5.80 3.69
CA GLN A 55 3.14 -4.86 4.83
C GLN A 55 4.16 -3.74 4.60
N ASN A 56 3.67 -2.55 4.23
CA ASN A 56 4.51 -1.38 3.95
C ASN A 56 5.36 -0.95 5.14
N THR A 57 4.84 -1.02 6.36
CA THR A 57 5.59 -0.63 7.57
C THR A 57 6.82 -1.52 7.80
N CYS A 58 6.80 -2.78 7.35
CA CYS A 58 7.98 -3.64 7.40
C CYS A 58 9.09 -3.15 6.45
N ILE A 59 8.73 -2.64 5.28
CA ILE A 59 9.69 -2.04 4.35
C ILE A 59 10.23 -0.72 4.91
N VAL A 60 9.36 0.09 5.53
CA VAL A 60 9.79 1.30 6.24
C VAL A 60 10.76 0.98 7.37
N ALA A 61 10.53 -0.10 8.13
CA ALA A 61 11.45 -0.57 9.17
C ALA A 61 12.82 -0.96 8.59
N ALA A 62 12.87 -1.61 7.42
CA ALA A 62 14.12 -1.90 6.74
C ALA A 62 14.84 -0.62 6.28
N GLY A 63 14.11 0.39 5.80
CA GLY A 63 14.66 1.71 5.47
C GLY A 63 15.22 2.43 6.70
N MET A 64 14.52 2.37 7.84
CA MET A 64 14.99 2.94 9.09
C MET A 64 16.26 2.27 9.62
N LEU A 65 16.46 0.97 9.37
CA LEU A 65 17.74 0.30 9.67
C LEU A 65 18.91 0.89 8.87
N VAL A 66 18.68 1.32 7.63
CA VAL A 66 19.68 2.05 6.85
C VAL A 66 20.05 3.36 7.55
N GLU A 67 19.07 4.10 8.05
CA GLU A 67 19.31 5.34 8.79
C GLU A 67 20.14 5.11 10.07
N GLU A 68 19.76 4.13 10.88
CA GLU A 68 20.48 3.77 12.10
C GLU A 68 21.92 3.30 11.86
N MET A 69 22.17 2.55 10.77
CA MET A 69 23.48 2.04 10.44
C MET A 69 24.42 3.07 9.82
N THR A 70 23.87 4.07 9.12
CA THR A 70 24.68 5.02 8.32
C THR A 70 24.71 6.43 8.90
N GLY A 71 23.78 6.77 9.80
CA GLY A 71 23.59 8.13 10.31
C GLY A 71 23.08 9.13 9.27
N LYS A 72 22.59 8.64 8.11
CA LYS A 72 21.97 9.44 7.04
C LYS A 72 20.49 9.13 6.96
N THR A 73 19.70 10.06 6.42
CA THR A 73 18.32 9.73 6.06
C THR A 73 18.32 8.66 4.96
N TRP A 74 17.25 7.88 4.85
CA TRP A 74 17.10 6.90 3.79
C TRP A 74 17.18 7.56 2.40
N GLU A 75 16.60 8.74 2.26
CA GLU A 75 16.61 9.54 1.05
C GLU A 75 18.04 9.94 0.65
N GLU A 76 18.83 10.46 1.60
CA GLU A 76 20.23 10.81 1.36
C GLU A 76 21.07 9.61 0.96
N PHE A 77 20.83 8.46 1.65
CA PHE A 77 21.54 7.20 1.34
C PHE A 77 21.22 6.73 -0.08
N VAL A 78 19.93 6.61 -0.43
CA VAL A 78 19.50 6.14 -1.75
C VAL A 78 19.97 7.08 -2.86
N LYS A 79 19.88 8.39 -2.66
CA LYS A 79 20.38 9.38 -3.61
C LYS A 79 21.87 9.16 -3.88
N LYS A 80 22.67 9.07 -2.83
CA LYS A 80 24.14 9.00 -2.92
C LYS A 80 24.64 7.66 -3.42
N GLU A 81 24.05 6.55 -2.90
CA GLU A 81 24.58 5.21 -3.15
C GLU A 81 23.91 4.51 -4.35
N ILE A 82 22.76 5.03 -4.82
CA ILE A 82 22.00 4.45 -5.95
C ILE A 82 21.83 5.48 -7.07
N PHE A 83 21.11 6.59 -6.84
CA PHE A 83 20.76 7.49 -7.94
C PHE A 83 21.98 8.12 -8.61
N GLU A 84 22.93 8.64 -7.84
CA GLU A 84 24.13 9.28 -8.37
C GLU A 84 25.01 8.28 -9.15
N PRO A 85 25.37 7.09 -8.62
CA PRO A 85 26.17 6.12 -9.36
C PRO A 85 25.49 5.59 -10.63
N LEU A 86 24.16 5.46 -10.64
CA LEU A 86 23.39 5.05 -11.81
C LEU A 86 23.12 6.21 -12.78
N GLY A 87 23.38 7.45 -12.39
CA GLY A 87 23.05 8.63 -13.19
C GLY A 87 21.54 8.89 -13.29
N MET A 88 20.77 8.52 -12.27
CA MET A 88 19.32 8.76 -12.17
C MET A 88 19.07 10.21 -11.72
N THR A 89 19.33 11.17 -12.60
CA THR A 89 19.39 12.58 -12.27
C THR A 89 18.02 13.27 -12.13
N ARG A 90 16.96 12.61 -12.56
CA ARG A 90 15.58 13.10 -12.48
C ARG A 90 14.72 12.25 -11.53
N SER A 91 15.35 11.53 -10.61
CA SER A 91 14.68 10.78 -9.56
C SER A 91 14.74 11.54 -8.24
N THR A 92 13.61 11.59 -7.53
CA THR A 92 13.46 12.34 -6.27
C THR A 92 12.49 11.63 -5.32
N PHE A 93 12.41 12.14 -4.08
CA PHE A 93 11.51 11.65 -3.04
C PHE A 93 10.52 12.75 -2.60
N TYR A 94 10.64 13.96 -3.15
CA TYR A 94 9.95 15.14 -2.66
C TYR A 94 8.98 15.68 -3.68
N VAL A 95 7.74 15.91 -3.25
CA VAL A 95 6.68 16.48 -4.10
C VAL A 95 7.05 17.88 -4.57
N ASP A 96 7.64 18.72 -3.71
CA ASP A 96 8.07 20.07 -4.07
C ASP A 96 9.05 20.07 -5.26
N ALA A 97 9.92 19.06 -5.36
CA ALA A 97 10.84 18.94 -6.48
C ALA A 97 10.14 18.58 -7.79
N ILE A 98 9.05 17.81 -7.72
CA ILE A 98 8.24 17.46 -8.88
C ILE A 98 7.42 18.67 -9.34
N GLU A 99 6.77 19.38 -8.42
CA GLU A 99 5.99 20.58 -8.74
C GLU A 99 6.85 21.70 -9.36
N ALA A 100 8.12 21.78 -8.98
CA ALA A 100 9.08 22.71 -9.56
C ALA A 100 9.62 22.31 -10.95
N ASP A 101 9.49 21.04 -11.36
CA ASP A 101 9.93 20.55 -12.68
C ASP A 101 8.85 20.83 -13.73
N ALA A 102 9.11 21.70 -14.69
CA ALA A 102 8.18 22.03 -15.77
C ALA A 102 7.75 20.82 -16.64
N ASN A 103 8.50 19.71 -16.59
CA ASN A 103 8.21 18.47 -17.31
C ASN A 103 7.83 17.35 -16.31
N HIS A 104 6.82 17.58 -15.51
CA HIS A 104 6.21 16.56 -14.65
C HIS A 104 4.88 16.08 -15.21
N ALA A 105 4.47 14.88 -14.83
CA ALA A 105 3.15 14.34 -15.16
C ALA A 105 2.13 14.77 -14.09
N THR A 106 0.96 15.22 -14.53
CA THR A 106 -0.18 15.55 -13.66
C THR A 106 -0.87 14.28 -13.19
N PRO A 107 -1.16 14.12 -11.89
CA PRO A 107 -1.85 12.96 -11.36
C PRO A 107 -3.36 12.97 -11.66
N TYR A 108 -3.90 11.84 -12.08
CA TYR A 108 -5.33 11.67 -12.38
C TYR A 108 -5.93 10.51 -11.60
N ASP A 109 -7.19 10.68 -11.23
CA ASP A 109 -8.01 9.66 -10.60
C ASP A 109 -9.44 9.67 -11.16
N ARG A 110 -10.18 8.63 -10.88
CA ARG A 110 -11.60 8.50 -11.19
C ARG A 110 -12.43 8.49 -9.90
N PRO A 111 -13.67 9.03 -9.92
CA PRO A 111 -14.50 9.12 -8.72
C PRO A 111 -14.87 7.75 -8.14
N THR A 112 -15.05 6.77 -9.03
CA THR A 112 -15.34 5.37 -8.65
C THR A 112 -14.57 4.41 -9.55
N PRO A 113 -14.21 3.22 -9.06
CA PRO A 113 -13.50 2.23 -9.86
C PRO A 113 -14.20 1.77 -11.14
N VAL A 114 -15.50 1.93 -11.24
CA VAL A 114 -16.34 1.41 -12.33
C VAL A 114 -16.60 2.47 -13.43
N GLU A 115 -16.53 3.75 -13.07
CA GLU A 115 -16.87 4.82 -14.01
C GLU A 115 -15.62 5.36 -14.70
N LEU A 116 -15.47 5.11 -16.01
CA LEU A 116 -14.51 5.81 -16.84
C LEU A 116 -14.90 7.28 -17.09
N GLN A 117 -16.12 7.66 -16.68
CA GLN A 117 -16.60 9.05 -16.70
C GLN A 117 -16.18 9.75 -15.41
N GLY A 118 -15.78 11.02 -15.52
CA GLY A 118 -15.40 11.82 -14.37
C GLY A 118 -13.93 11.68 -13.95
N ILE A 119 -13.05 11.23 -14.86
CA ILE A 119 -11.59 11.33 -14.65
C ILE A 119 -11.25 12.79 -14.32
N ARG A 120 -10.56 12.99 -13.23
CA ARG A 120 -10.19 14.32 -12.72
C ARG A 120 -8.73 14.36 -12.31
N GLU A 121 -8.16 15.53 -12.40
CA GLU A 121 -6.89 15.85 -11.77
C GLU A 121 -7.06 15.80 -10.25
N ILE A 122 -6.07 15.25 -9.57
CA ILE A 122 -5.99 15.22 -8.11
C ILE A 122 -4.68 15.87 -7.64
N PRO A 123 -4.60 16.35 -6.38
CA PRO A 123 -3.33 16.85 -5.85
C PRO A 123 -2.32 15.72 -5.68
N PHE A 124 -1.04 16.07 -5.75
CA PHE A 124 0.03 15.16 -5.32
C PHE A 124 -0.15 14.75 -3.86
N LEU A 125 0.15 13.49 -3.55
CA LEU A 125 0.18 13.03 -2.15
C LEU A 125 1.46 13.53 -1.47
N LYS A 126 1.32 14.61 -0.69
CA LYS A 126 2.40 15.19 0.09
C LYS A 126 2.14 14.96 1.57
N SER A 127 3.14 14.48 2.29
CA SER A 127 3.08 14.35 3.74
C SER A 127 3.42 15.68 4.42
N ASP A 128 2.67 16.05 5.47
CA ASP A 128 3.01 17.21 6.32
C ASP A 128 4.36 17.03 7.05
N ARG A 129 4.92 15.83 7.04
CA ARG A 129 6.23 15.51 7.64
C ARG A 129 7.40 15.59 6.65
N GLU A 130 7.09 15.85 5.38
CA GLU A 130 8.10 16.03 4.34
C GLU A 130 8.77 17.40 4.48
N ASP A 131 10.10 17.43 4.48
CA ASP A 131 10.90 18.65 4.50
C ASP A 131 12.15 18.45 3.62
N MET A 132 12.01 18.82 2.36
CA MET A 132 13.07 18.68 1.36
C MET A 132 14.35 19.42 1.77
N ALA A 133 14.22 20.56 2.45
CA ALA A 133 15.38 21.36 2.86
C ALA A 133 16.21 20.65 3.95
N LYS A 134 15.61 19.78 4.73
CA LYS A 134 16.27 18.94 5.73
C LYS A 134 16.57 17.52 5.25
N GLY A 135 16.27 17.18 3.98
CA GLY A 135 16.46 15.84 3.47
C GLY A 135 15.46 14.81 4.04
N ILE A 136 14.33 15.27 4.57
CA ILE A 136 13.30 14.40 5.18
C ILE A 136 12.19 14.19 4.18
N GLY A 137 12.01 12.95 3.74
CA GLY A 137 10.90 12.53 2.91
C GLY A 137 9.68 12.08 3.72
N ALA A 138 8.65 11.62 3.01
CA ALA A 138 7.45 11.09 3.64
C ALA A 138 7.78 9.93 4.61
N PRO A 139 7.03 9.77 5.73
CA PRO A 139 7.26 8.69 6.69
C PRO A 139 7.31 7.30 6.03
N TYR A 140 6.44 7.06 5.06
CA TYR A 140 6.38 5.82 4.27
C TYR A 140 7.42 5.75 3.13
N GLY A 141 8.33 6.72 3.05
CA GLY A 141 9.28 6.89 1.94
C GLY A 141 9.94 5.61 1.44
N PRO A 142 10.55 4.78 2.31
CA PRO A 142 11.17 3.53 1.90
C PRO A 142 10.23 2.54 1.20
N ALA A 143 8.93 2.64 1.42
CA ALA A 143 7.93 1.76 0.83
C ALA A 143 7.32 2.29 -0.49
N GLY A 144 7.48 3.60 -0.83
CA GLY A 144 6.80 4.05 -2.04
C GLY A 144 6.93 5.52 -2.45
N SER A 145 7.88 6.32 -1.91
CA SER A 145 7.97 7.75 -2.27
C SER A 145 8.89 8.07 -3.45
N ILE A 146 9.53 7.09 -4.09
CA ILE A 146 10.40 7.39 -5.23
C ILE A 146 9.55 7.85 -6.42
N MET A 147 9.80 9.06 -6.89
CA MET A 147 9.27 9.62 -8.12
C MET A 147 10.38 9.67 -9.16
N SER A 148 10.12 9.18 -10.38
CA SER A 148 11.16 8.98 -11.38
C SER A 148 10.63 9.14 -12.80
N THR A 149 11.52 8.93 -13.78
CA THR A 149 11.21 8.89 -15.21
C THR A 149 11.51 7.52 -15.80
N VAL A 150 10.93 7.20 -16.94
CA VAL A 150 11.25 5.96 -17.66
C VAL A 150 12.76 5.83 -17.92
N ASN A 151 13.42 6.92 -18.34
CA ASN A 151 14.87 6.91 -18.61
C ASN A 151 15.71 6.57 -17.39
N ASP A 152 15.36 7.08 -16.21
CA ASP A 152 16.08 6.76 -14.99
C ASP A 152 15.76 5.34 -14.50
N MET A 153 14.49 4.93 -14.59
CA MET A 153 14.09 3.57 -14.22
C MET A 153 14.70 2.51 -15.14
N LEU A 154 14.97 2.80 -16.42
CA LEU A 154 15.70 1.88 -17.31
C LEU A 154 17.15 1.67 -16.85
N LYS A 155 17.80 2.68 -16.23
CA LYS A 155 19.14 2.51 -15.63
C LYS A 155 19.08 1.58 -14.42
N TRP A 156 18.03 1.71 -13.59
CA TRP A 156 17.77 0.78 -12.49
C TRP A 156 17.55 -0.66 -12.98
N VAL A 157 16.77 -0.84 -14.04
CA VAL A 157 16.54 -2.14 -14.67
C VAL A 157 17.83 -2.73 -15.21
N GLN A 158 18.62 -1.95 -15.96
CA GLN A 158 19.94 -2.41 -16.45
C GLN A 158 20.89 -2.82 -15.33
N PHE A 159 20.91 -2.05 -14.23
CA PHE A 159 21.69 -2.36 -13.04
C PHE A 159 21.32 -3.73 -12.46
N ASN A 160 20.02 -4.02 -12.33
CA ASN A 160 19.52 -5.30 -11.85
C ASN A 160 19.87 -6.44 -12.81
N LEU A 161 19.63 -6.28 -14.12
CA LEU A 161 19.97 -7.28 -15.16
C LEU A 161 21.47 -7.52 -15.29
N ASN A 162 22.30 -6.53 -14.94
CA ASN A 162 23.76 -6.64 -14.89
C ASN A 162 24.29 -7.12 -13.53
N ASN A 163 23.44 -7.75 -12.71
CA ASN A 163 23.81 -8.29 -11.40
C ASN A 163 24.52 -7.28 -10.48
N GLY A 164 24.01 -6.05 -10.40
CA GLY A 164 24.51 -5.01 -9.52
C GLY A 164 25.77 -4.27 -10.01
N ARG A 165 26.02 -4.28 -11.32
CA ARG A 165 27.18 -3.64 -11.95
C ARG A 165 26.75 -2.43 -12.78
N VAL A 166 27.56 -1.35 -12.68
CA VAL A 166 27.44 -0.14 -13.50
C VAL A 166 28.78 0.15 -14.14
N GLY A 167 28.88 0.05 -15.47
CA GLY A 167 30.16 0.07 -16.16
C GLY A 167 31.10 -1.00 -15.56
N ASP A 168 32.29 -0.57 -15.13
CA ASP A 168 33.28 -1.46 -14.52
C ASP A 168 33.15 -1.61 -13.01
N LYS A 169 32.21 -0.90 -12.38
CA LYS A 169 32.03 -0.90 -10.93
C LYS A 169 30.94 -1.90 -10.49
N GLN A 170 31.26 -2.75 -9.53
CA GLN A 170 30.31 -3.58 -8.82
C GLN A 170 29.83 -2.83 -7.59
N LEU A 171 28.58 -2.31 -7.60
CA LEU A 171 28.00 -1.57 -6.47
C LEU A 171 27.38 -2.49 -5.44
N ILE A 172 26.71 -3.55 -5.89
CA ILE A 172 26.15 -4.63 -5.05
C ILE A 172 26.75 -5.94 -5.54
N SER A 173 27.15 -6.81 -4.63
CA SER A 173 27.72 -8.11 -5.02
C SER A 173 26.70 -8.93 -5.83
N GLU A 174 27.18 -9.68 -6.81
CA GLU A 174 26.33 -10.56 -7.63
C GLU A 174 25.55 -11.57 -6.76
N ALA A 175 26.15 -12.05 -5.68
CA ALA A 175 25.50 -12.96 -4.74
C ALA A 175 24.32 -12.29 -4.02
N ALA A 176 24.48 -11.03 -3.59
CA ALA A 176 23.41 -10.28 -2.95
C ALA A 176 22.27 -9.98 -3.94
N MET A 177 22.58 -9.61 -5.19
CA MET A 177 21.59 -9.38 -6.24
C MET A 177 20.77 -10.66 -6.54
N LYS A 178 21.44 -11.79 -6.70
CA LYS A 178 20.78 -13.10 -6.87
C LYS A 178 19.90 -13.46 -5.66
N GLU A 179 20.34 -13.16 -4.45
CA GLU A 179 19.56 -13.44 -3.25
C GLU A 179 18.30 -12.57 -3.15
N MET A 180 18.34 -11.32 -3.61
CA MET A 180 17.15 -10.45 -3.65
C MET A 180 16.09 -10.97 -4.63
N HIS A 181 16.51 -11.48 -5.78
CA HIS A 181 15.65 -12.02 -6.84
C HIS A 181 15.29 -13.50 -6.64
N LYS A 182 15.58 -14.09 -5.49
CA LYS A 182 15.26 -15.48 -5.18
C LYS A 182 13.92 -15.61 -4.50
N ALA A 183 13.17 -16.68 -4.82
CA ALA A 183 11.96 -17.06 -4.11
C ALA A 183 12.25 -17.28 -2.61
N ASN A 184 11.72 -16.41 -1.75
CA ASN A 184 11.92 -16.46 -0.29
C ASN A 184 10.64 -16.78 0.47
N MET A 185 9.48 -16.43 -0.11
CA MET A 185 8.16 -16.74 0.44
C MET A 185 7.24 -17.16 -0.69
N LEU A 186 6.68 -18.35 -0.59
CA LEU A 186 5.71 -18.86 -1.56
C LEU A 186 4.36 -18.16 -1.38
N MET A 187 3.69 -17.92 -2.49
CA MET A 187 2.33 -17.42 -2.54
C MET A 187 1.42 -18.50 -3.12
N SER A 188 0.25 -18.69 -2.54
CA SER A 188 -0.73 -19.69 -3.00
C SER A 188 -1.44 -19.29 -4.29
N GLU A 189 -1.56 -17.97 -4.50
CA GLU A 189 -2.30 -17.37 -5.60
C GLU A 189 -1.49 -16.22 -6.19
N PRO A 190 -1.69 -15.89 -7.49
CA PRO A 190 -1.11 -14.66 -8.04
C PRO A 190 -1.70 -13.46 -7.31
N LEU A 191 -0.91 -12.39 -7.21
CA LEU A 191 -1.40 -11.15 -6.59
C LEU A 191 -2.56 -10.52 -7.38
N LEU A 192 -2.51 -10.70 -8.69
CA LEU A 192 -3.42 -10.04 -9.62
C LEU A 192 -4.23 -11.06 -10.45
N MET A 193 -4.26 -10.89 -11.75
CA MET A 193 -5.06 -11.72 -12.65
C MET A 193 -4.45 -13.12 -12.82
N PRO A 194 -5.16 -14.18 -12.43
CA PRO A 194 -4.73 -15.54 -12.77
C PRO A 194 -4.64 -15.74 -14.28
N CYS A 195 -3.53 -16.26 -14.76
CA CYS A 195 -3.37 -16.56 -16.18
C CYS A 195 -2.53 -17.82 -16.41
N LYS A 196 -2.81 -18.52 -17.51
CA LYS A 196 -2.14 -19.78 -17.87
C LYS A 196 -0.68 -19.64 -18.26
N GLU A 197 -0.22 -18.42 -18.45
CA GLU A 197 1.15 -18.08 -18.77
C GLU A 197 2.05 -18.02 -17.54
N MET A 198 1.45 -18.06 -16.35
CA MET A 198 2.13 -18.03 -15.05
C MET A 198 1.82 -19.28 -14.24
N ASP A 199 2.82 -19.94 -13.69
CA ASP A 199 2.65 -21.21 -12.97
C ASP A 199 3.18 -21.21 -11.53
N PHE A 200 4.05 -20.27 -11.18
CA PHE A 200 4.72 -20.23 -9.90
C PHE A 200 4.74 -18.81 -9.35
N PHE A 201 4.31 -18.65 -8.10
CA PHE A 201 4.18 -17.35 -7.46
C PHE A 201 4.96 -17.32 -6.16
N SER A 202 5.86 -16.37 -6.03
CA SER A 202 6.64 -16.18 -4.82
C SER A 202 7.05 -14.72 -4.64
N TYR A 203 7.60 -14.41 -3.48
CA TYR A 203 8.15 -13.10 -3.19
C TYR A 203 9.60 -13.24 -2.73
N GLY A 204 10.47 -12.44 -3.32
CA GLY A 204 11.87 -12.26 -2.95
C GLY A 204 12.03 -11.12 -1.94
N MET A 205 13.17 -10.44 -1.95
CA MET A 205 13.37 -9.25 -1.10
C MET A 205 12.96 -7.99 -1.85
N GLY A 206 11.68 -7.62 -1.73
CA GLY A 206 11.10 -6.47 -2.42
C GLY A 206 10.73 -6.72 -3.88
N TRP A 207 10.62 -7.97 -4.31
CA TRP A 207 10.28 -8.36 -5.68
C TRP A 207 9.31 -9.52 -5.70
N PHE A 208 8.31 -9.49 -6.58
CA PHE A 208 7.61 -10.68 -7.02
C PHE A 208 8.54 -11.50 -7.89
N VAL A 209 8.60 -12.80 -7.65
CA VAL A 209 9.41 -13.76 -8.40
C VAL A 209 8.51 -14.88 -8.86
N GLU A 210 8.26 -14.91 -10.14
CA GLU A 210 7.22 -15.71 -10.77
C GLU A 210 7.78 -16.43 -12.00
N THR A 211 7.03 -17.36 -12.55
CA THR A 211 7.33 -17.88 -13.89
C THR A 211 6.35 -17.31 -14.90
N TYR A 212 6.85 -16.86 -16.02
CA TYR A 212 6.08 -16.37 -17.13
C TYR A 212 6.53 -17.06 -18.42
N ARG A 213 5.65 -17.84 -19.05
CA ARG A 213 5.95 -18.64 -20.25
C ARG A 213 7.24 -19.48 -20.15
N GLY A 214 7.50 -20.04 -18.97
CA GLY A 214 8.67 -20.86 -18.68
C GLY A 214 9.94 -20.10 -18.33
N HIS A 215 9.93 -18.77 -18.32
CA HIS A 215 11.01 -17.90 -17.89
C HIS A 215 10.79 -17.44 -16.44
N VAL A 216 11.85 -17.23 -15.69
CA VAL A 216 11.76 -16.52 -14.42
C VAL A 216 11.49 -15.06 -14.71
N MET A 217 10.42 -14.53 -14.13
CA MET A 217 10.04 -13.13 -14.16
C MET A 217 10.23 -12.52 -12.77
N VAL A 218 10.85 -11.35 -12.72
CA VAL A 218 11.07 -10.58 -11.50
C VAL A 218 10.42 -9.21 -11.71
N GLU A 219 9.41 -8.90 -10.90
CA GLU A 219 8.69 -7.65 -11.08
C GLU A 219 8.24 -7.01 -9.77
N HIS A 220 7.94 -5.73 -9.81
CA HIS A 220 7.22 -5.04 -8.76
C HIS A 220 6.47 -3.84 -9.33
N GLY A 221 5.18 -3.74 -9.00
CA GLY A 221 4.35 -2.60 -9.30
C GLY A 221 4.20 -1.65 -8.12
N GLY A 222 3.57 -0.52 -8.36
CA GLY A 222 3.21 0.45 -7.34
C GLY A 222 2.05 1.30 -7.78
N ASN A 223 1.24 1.70 -6.82
CA ASN A 223 0.18 2.68 -6.99
C ASN A 223 0.27 3.68 -5.85
N ILE A 224 0.25 4.95 -6.20
CA ILE A 224 0.15 6.05 -5.25
C ILE A 224 -0.66 7.15 -5.92
N ASN A 225 -1.39 7.92 -5.15
CA ASN A 225 -2.38 8.90 -5.62
C ASN A 225 -2.09 9.45 -7.03
N GLY A 226 -2.89 9.01 -8.00
CA GLY A 226 -2.82 9.47 -9.39
C GLY A 226 -1.74 8.85 -10.27
N PHE A 227 -0.99 7.86 -9.78
CA PHE A 227 0.08 7.21 -10.54
C PHE A 227 0.08 5.70 -10.35
N SER A 228 0.41 4.98 -11.42
CA SER A 228 0.71 3.55 -11.39
C SER A 228 2.01 3.27 -12.12
N ALA A 229 2.80 2.35 -11.60
CA ALA A 229 4.11 1.98 -12.12
C ALA A 229 4.28 0.46 -12.12
N LEU A 230 5.03 -0.05 -13.09
CA LEU A 230 5.46 -1.45 -13.12
C LEU A 230 6.87 -1.54 -13.68
N VAL A 231 7.71 -2.28 -12.98
CA VAL A 231 9.04 -2.70 -13.44
C VAL A 231 9.05 -4.21 -13.53
N THR A 232 9.33 -4.75 -14.71
CA THR A 232 9.37 -6.20 -14.96
C THR A 232 10.66 -6.57 -15.65
N MET A 233 11.28 -7.66 -15.23
CA MET A 233 12.51 -8.21 -15.79
C MET A 233 12.36 -9.71 -16.08
N ILE A 234 12.94 -10.15 -17.19
CA ILE A 234 13.16 -11.57 -17.54
C ILE A 234 14.67 -11.75 -17.69
N PRO A 235 15.37 -12.12 -16.60
CA PRO A 235 16.83 -12.05 -16.55
C PRO A 235 17.55 -12.94 -17.56
N ASP A 236 17.04 -14.14 -17.86
CA ASP A 236 17.63 -15.07 -18.84
C ASP A 236 17.51 -14.56 -20.27
N GLN A 237 16.55 -13.68 -20.55
CA GLN A 237 16.38 -12.99 -21.84
C GLN A 237 17.04 -11.61 -21.85
N LYS A 238 17.64 -11.16 -20.75
CA LYS A 238 18.16 -9.80 -20.56
C LYS A 238 17.13 -8.73 -20.92
N LEU A 239 15.86 -9.05 -20.71
CA LEU A 239 14.71 -8.18 -21.02
C LEU A 239 14.26 -7.46 -19.77
N GLY A 240 14.02 -6.16 -19.87
CA GLY A 240 13.38 -5.38 -18.83
C GLY A 240 12.41 -4.38 -19.43
N VAL A 241 11.29 -4.21 -18.79
CA VAL A 241 10.22 -3.27 -19.19
C VAL A 241 9.89 -2.36 -18.01
N VAL A 242 9.73 -1.08 -18.30
CA VAL A 242 9.24 -0.07 -17.36
C VAL A 242 8.01 0.56 -17.94
N THR A 243 6.91 0.49 -17.22
CA THR A 243 5.64 1.15 -17.59
C THR A 243 5.22 2.10 -16.47
N LEU A 244 5.05 3.36 -16.80
CA LEU A 244 4.62 4.42 -15.88
C LEU A 244 3.37 5.08 -16.44
N THR A 245 2.35 5.24 -15.61
CA THR A 245 1.12 5.97 -15.98
C THR A 245 0.80 7.02 -14.91
N ASN A 246 0.22 8.11 -15.35
CA ASN A 246 -0.31 9.16 -14.47
C ASN A 246 -1.82 8.97 -14.24
N PHE A 247 -2.18 7.75 -13.85
CA PHE A 247 -3.54 7.37 -13.53
C PHE A 247 -3.57 6.40 -12.35
N ASN A 248 -4.44 6.64 -11.39
CA ASN A 248 -4.56 5.83 -10.18
C ASN A 248 -5.09 4.43 -10.50
N ASP A 249 -4.52 3.40 -9.85
CA ASP A 249 -4.90 1.99 -10.00
C ASP A 249 -5.07 1.55 -11.47
N SER A 250 -4.10 1.96 -12.32
CA SER A 250 -4.10 1.64 -13.74
C SER A 250 -3.53 0.24 -13.99
N PHE A 251 -4.38 -0.69 -14.36
CA PHE A 251 -3.99 -2.03 -14.80
C PHE A 251 -3.41 -2.05 -16.22
N ASP A 252 -3.46 -0.93 -16.94
CA ASP A 252 -2.84 -0.79 -18.26
C ASP A 252 -1.32 -0.97 -18.21
N THR A 253 -0.70 -0.73 -17.05
CA THR A 253 0.73 -1.02 -16.80
C THR A 253 1.04 -2.48 -17.05
N TYR A 254 0.22 -3.41 -16.52
CA TYR A 254 0.39 -4.85 -16.72
C TYR A 254 0.04 -5.29 -18.13
N ALA A 255 -1.09 -4.83 -18.68
CA ALA A 255 -1.50 -5.15 -20.03
C ALA A 255 -0.43 -4.76 -21.06
N THR A 256 0.10 -3.54 -20.93
CA THR A 256 1.16 -3.02 -21.80
C THR A 256 2.46 -3.81 -21.64
N THR A 257 2.87 -4.07 -20.40
CA THR A 257 4.11 -4.78 -20.10
C THR A 257 4.09 -6.20 -20.65
N TYR A 258 3.02 -6.96 -20.42
CA TYR A 258 2.93 -8.34 -20.87
C TYR A 258 2.78 -8.45 -22.39
N GLU A 259 2.11 -7.49 -23.04
CA GLU A 259 2.06 -7.41 -24.50
C GLU A 259 3.46 -7.16 -25.11
N ILE A 260 4.26 -6.28 -24.50
CA ILE A 260 5.64 -6.03 -24.92
C ILE A 260 6.50 -7.29 -24.75
N ILE A 261 6.42 -7.94 -23.59
CA ILE A 261 7.15 -9.18 -23.31
C ILE A 261 6.79 -10.27 -24.30
N ASP A 262 5.50 -10.49 -24.57
CA ASP A 262 5.05 -11.50 -25.52
C ASP A 262 5.62 -11.25 -26.91
N ARG A 263 5.60 -10.02 -27.39
CA ARG A 263 6.18 -9.64 -28.69
C ARG A 263 7.68 -9.89 -28.76
N VAL A 264 8.41 -9.54 -27.72
CA VAL A 264 9.88 -9.76 -27.66
C VAL A 264 10.21 -11.23 -27.59
N LEU A 265 9.44 -12.03 -26.85
CA LEU A 265 9.63 -13.49 -26.78
C LEU A 265 9.12 -14.24 -28.02
N GLY A 266 8.51 -13.53 -29.00
CA GLY A 266 7.93 -14.16 -30.18
C GLY A 266 6.67 -14.98 -29.91
N ALA A 267 6.05 -14.78 -28.76
CA ALA A 267 4.79 -15.42 -28.41
C ALA A 267 3.64 -14.85 -29.25
N LYS A 268 2.70 -15.70 -29.66
CA LYS A 268 1.48 -15.24 -30.29
C LYS A 268 0.61 -14.56 -29.22
N GLY A 269 0.30 -13.28 -29.45
CA GLY A 269 -0.26 -12.32 -28.54
C GLY A 269 -1.35 -12.84 -27.60
N GLY A 270 -1.28 -12.40 -26.35
CA GLY A 270 -2.20 -12.79 -25.29
C GLY A 270 -3.49 -11.99 -25.23
N ASP A 271 -3.69 -11.02 -26.12
CA ASP A 271 -4.82 -10.06 -26.05
C ASP A 271 -4.94 -9.44 -24.63
N TRP A 272 -3.79 -9.04 -24.09
CA TRP A 272 -3.66 -8.63 -22.70
C TRP A 272 -4.57 -7.47 -22.35
N ASN A 273 -4.78 -6.53 -23.27
CA ASN A 273 -5.67 -5.39 -23.02
C ASN A 273 -7.12 -5.83 -22.75
N ASN A 274 -7.69 -6.72 -23.57
CA ASN A 274 -9.06 -7.19 -23.35
C ASN A 274 -9.15 -8.09 -22.12
N ARG A 275 -8.19 -8.97 -21.89
CA ARG A 275 -8.15 -9.85 -20.72
C ARG A 275 -8.10 -9.04 -19.42
N TRP A 276 -7.24 -8.03 -19.32
CA TRP A 276 -7.17 -7.15 -18.16
C TRP A 276 -8.45 -6.35 -17.98
N ARG A 277 -9.02 -5.81 -19.05
CA ARG A 277 -10.27 -5.06 -18.98
C ARG A 277 -11.45 -5.92 -18.50
N GLU A 278 -11.53 -7.15 -18.94
CA GLU A 278 -12.55 -8.11 -18.48
C GLU A 278 -12.34 -8.47 -17.01
N PHE A 279 -11.11 -8.79 -16.61
CA PHE A 279 -10.78 -9.10 -15.22
C PHE A 279 -11.10 -7.93 -14.29
N VAL A 280 -10.64 -6.74 -14.61
CA VAL A 280 -10.92 -5.51 -13.85
C VAL A 280 -12.42 -5.26 -13.75
N GLY A 281 -13.15 -5.42 -14.85
CA GLY A 281 -14.61 -5.31 -14.85
C GLY A 281 -15.28 -6.30 -13.90
N GLN A 282 -14.80 -7.55 -13.83
CA GLN A 282 -15.31 -8.57 -12.90
C GLN A 282 -14.99 -8.21 -11.44
N VAL A 283 -13.75 -7.77 -11.15
CA VAL A 283 -13.34 -7.36 -9.80
C VAL A 283 -14.20 -6.21 -9.30
N PHE A 284 -14.41 -5.19 -10.12
CA PHE A 284 -15.22 -4.05 -9.74
C PHE A 284 -16.71 -4.38 -9.62
N ALA A 285 -17.23 -5.23 -10.47
CA ALA A 285 -18.61 -5.70 -10.35
C ALA A 285 -18.85 -6.50 -9.06
N ALA A 286 -17.84 -7.17 -8.54
CA ALA A 286 -17.93 -7.93 -7.29
C ALA A 286 -17.75 -7.07 -6.03
N GLN A 287 -17.14 -5.90 -6.11
CA GLN A 287 -16.85 -5.05 -4.95
C GLN A 287 -18.07 -4.70 -4.08
N PRO A 288 -19.24 -4.29 -4.62
CA PRO A 288 -20.39 -3.95 -3.79
C PRO A 288 -20.87 -5.12 -2.93
N GLU A 289 -20.88 -6.33 -3.46
CA GLU A 289 -21.26 -7.53 -2.71
C GLU A 289 -20.19 -7.93 -1.69
N GLN A 290 -18.92 -7.75 -1.99
CA GLN A 290 -17.81 -7.97 -1.05
C GLN A 290 -17.89 -6.98 0.12
N MET A 291 -18.11 -5.69 -0.15
CA MET A 291 -18.29 -4.67 0.89
C MET A 291 -19.51 -4.97 1.75
N LYS A 292 -20.62 -5.38 1.15
CA LYS A 292 -21.81 -5.78 1.87
C LYS A 292 -21.56 -7.02 2.75
N ALA A 293 -20.76 -7.96 2.27
CA ALA A 293 -20.40 -9.16 3.05
C ALA A 293 -19.46 -8.86 4.24
N MET A 294 -18.73 -7.76 4.22
CA MET A 294 -17.91 -7.29 5.35
C MET A 294 -18.74 -6.68 6.47
N ASN A 295 -19.95 -6.23 6.19
CA ASN A 295 -20.85 -5.64 7.18
C ASN A 295 -21.77 -6.72 7.78
N PRO A 296 -22.22 -6.55 9.02
CA PRO A 296 -23.27 -7.42 9.59
C PRO A 296 -24.59 -7.24 8.81
N VAL A 297 -25.44 -8.26 8.86
CA VAL A 297 -26.78 -8.16 8.25
C VAL A 297 -27.57 -7.05 8.95
N ARG A 298 -28.06 -6.09 8.18
CA ARG A 298 -28.86 -4.98 8.73
C ARG A 298 -30.18 -5.47 9.31
N ILE A 299 -30.51 -5.01 10.51
CA ILE A 299 -31.78 -5.29 11.18
C ILE A 299 -32.63 -4.03 11.10
N GLU A 300 -33.68 -4.10 10.29
CA GLU A 300 -34.54 -2.94 10.02
C GLU A 300 -35.41 -2.60 11.24
N GLY A 301 -35.81 -1.31 11.32
CA GLY A 301 -36.74 -0.84 12.35
C GLY A 301 -36.14 -0.63 13.73
N THR A 302 -34.83 -0.80 13.87
CA THR A 302 -34.11 -0.55 15.13
C THR A 302 -33.79 0.93 15.32
N LYS A 303 -33.43 1.31 16.55
CA LYS A 303 -32.96 2.66 16.91
C LYS A 303 -31.69 2.53 17.77
N PRO A 304 -30.85 3.57 17.82
CA PRO A 304 -29.79 3.65 18.82
C PRO A 304 -30.34 3.48 20.22
N THR A 305 -29.59 2.84 21.11
CA THR A 305 -30.01 2.61 22.50
C THR A 305 -29.81 3.83 23.40
N HIS A 306 -29.00 4.79 22.97
CA HIS A 306 -28.67 6.01 23.68
C HIS A 306 -29.00 7.25 22.83
N ASP A 307 -29.01 8.41 23.47
CA ASP A 307 -29.09 9.67 22.76
C ASP A 307 -27.82 9.91 21.95
N LEU A 308 -27.92 10.53 20.76
CA LEU A 308 -26.77 10.72 19.88
C LEU A 308 -25.62 11.49 20.53
N ALA A 309 -25.90 12.32 21.54
CA ALA A 309 -24.88 13.02 22.31
C ALA A 309 -23.97 12.08 23.11
N ASP A 310 -24.46 10.91 23.53
CA ASP A 310 -23.71 9.96 24.35
C ASP A 310 -22.63 9.23 23.56
N TYR A 311 -22.79 9.14 22.22
CA TYR A 311 -21.80 8.56 21.32
C TYR A 311 -20.64 9.50 21.05
N ALA A 312 -20.80 10.81 21.24
CA ALA A 312 -19.75 11.79 21.01
C ALA A 312 -18.57 11.61 21.96
N GLY A 313 -17.37 11.88 21.48
CA GLY A 313 -16.14 11.80 22.24
C GLY A 313 -14.95 11.30 21.41
N THR A 314 -13.80 11.23 22.07
CA THR A 314 -12.57 10.66 21.50
C THR A 314 -12.43 9.21 21.93
N TYR A 315 -12.13 8.34 20.98
CA TYR A 315 -11.92 6.91 21.19
C TYR A 315 -10.53 6.53 20.73
N ARG A 316 -9.74 5.92 21.59
CA ARG A 316 -8.33 5.64 21.36
C ARG A 316 -8.01 4.17 21.24
N ASN A 317 -7.19 3.83 20.26
CA ASN A 317 -6.53 2.54 20.07
C ASN A 317 -5.01 2.75 20.08
N ALA A 318 -4.26 1.82 20.67
CA ALA A 318 -2.80 1.93 20.77
C ALA A 318 -2.10 1.87 19.42
N THR A 319 -2.65 1.17 18.44
CA THR A 319 -2.11 1.04 17.09
C THR A 319 -2.53 2.21 16.19
N TYR A 320 -3.83 2.51 16.19
CA TYR A 320 -4.44 3.40 15.18
C TYR A 320 -4.62 4.84 15.66
N GLY A 321 -4.34 5.13 16.93
CA GLY A 321 -4.56 6.48 17.49
C GLY A 321 -6.03 6.74 17.77
N ASP A 322 -6.49 7.94 17.44
CA ASP A 322 -7.79 8.46 17.86
C ASP A 322 -8.81 8.48 16.72
N ILE A 323 -10.01 7.98 17.03
CA ILE A 323 -11.24 8.27 16.32
C ILE A 323 -12.01 9.33 17.13
N VAL A 324 -12.44 10.40 16.48
CA VAL A 324 -13.27 11.42 17.11
C VAL A 324 -14.68 11.32 16.55
N ILE A 325 -15.67 11.21 17.43
CA ILE A 325 -17.10 11.23 17.09
C ILE A 325 -17.68 12.55 17.59
N GLU A 326 -18.30 13.29 16.69
CA GLU A 326 -18.98 14.55 17.00
C GLU A 326 -20.48 14.43 16.70
N ASN A 327 -21.31 15.03 17.56
CA ASN A 327 -22.71 15.22 17.29
C ASN A 327 -22.93 16.67 16.82
N LYS A 328 -23.32 16.84 15.55
CA LYS A 328 -23.59 18.15 14.94
C LYS A 328 -25.01 18.12 14.36
N ASP A 329 -25.89 18.98 14.84
CA ASP A 329 -27.27 19.13 14.35
C ASP A 329 -28.05 17.81 14.30
N GLY A 330 -27.84 16.93 15.31
CA GLY A 330 -28.54 15.65 15.40
C GLY A 330 -28.01 14.56 14.47
N LYS A 331 -26.79 14.71 13.97
CA LYS A 331 -26.06 13.73 13.17
C LYS A 331 -24.70 13.44 13.79
N LEU A 332 -24.26 12.20 13.65
CA LEU A 332 -22.92 11.80 14.07
C LEU A 332 -21.92 11.93 12.91
N PHE A 333 -20.74 12.41 13.23
CA PHE A 333 -19.61 12.50 12.33
C PHE A 333 -18.43 11.73 12.90
N PHE A 334 -17.81 10.94 12.05
CA PHE A 334 -16.60 10.17 12.32
C PHE A 334 -15.40 10.91 11.74
N THR A 335 -14.39 11.20 12.54
CA THR A 335 -13.14 11.80 12.09
C THR A 335 -11.98 10.88 12.42
N TYR A 336 -11.19 10.54 11.40
CA TYR A 336 -9.94 9.77 11.53
C TYR A 336 -8.90 10.32 10.55
N ASN A 337 -7.65 10.48 11.00
CA ASN A 337 -6.54 10.99 10.17
C ASN A 337 -6.93 12.23 9.32
N LYS A 338 -7.52 13.26 9.93
CA LYS A 338 -7.98 14.51 9.31
C LYS A 338 -9.15 14.38 8.31
N LYS A 339 -9.69 13.21 8.13
CA LYS A 339 -10.86 12.98 7.27
C LYS A 339 -12.11 12.84 8.12
N THR A 340 -13.16 13.55 7.73
CA THR A 340 -14.43 13.53 8.44
C THR A 340 -15.52 13.02 7.51
N SER A 341 -16.31 12.06 7.99
CA SER A 341 -17.44 11.47 7.27
C SER A 341 -18.68 11.46 8.14
N GLU A 342 -19.86 11.61 7.54
CA GLU A 342 -21.14 11.44 8.24
C GLU A 342 -21.37 9.95 8.55
N LEU A 343 -21.99 9.67 9.70
CA LEU A 343 -22.39 8.32 10.11
C LEU A 343 -23.90 8.17 9.96
N ASP A 344 -24.31 7.21 9.15
CA ASP A 344 -25.71 6.81 9.05
C ASP A 344 -26.03 5.68 10.05
N HIS A 345 -27.20 5.78 10.70
CA HIS A 345 -27.65 4.70 11.56
C HIS A 345 -27.87 3.41 10.77
N TYR A 346 -27.23 2.33 11.18
CA TYR A 346 -27.31 1.03 10.51
C TYR A 346 -28.28 0.09 11.23
N HIS A 347 -28.00 -0.27 12.46
CA HIS A 347 -28.92 -0.95 13.38
C HIS A 347 -28.41 -0.86 14.82
N TYR A 348 -29.32 -0.79 15.81
CA TYR A 348 -28.97 -0.61 17.22
C TYR A 348 -27.86 0.44 17.40
N ASP A 349 -26.73 0.07 18.03
CA ASP A 349 -25.58 0.97 18.24
C ASP A 349 -24.50 0.82 17.16
N THR A 350 -24.88 0.32 15.98
CA THR A 350 -24.01 0.22 14.80
C THR A 350 -24.35 1.33 13.82
N PHE A 351 -23.31 1.99 13.30
CA PHE A 351 -23.42 3.06 12.32
C PHE A 351 -22.54 2.74 11.12
N GLN A 352 -22.93 3.24 9.96
CA GLN A 352 -22.21 3.07 8.71
C GLN A 352 -21.52 4.38 8.34
N ILE A 353 -20.26 4.30 7.95
CA ILE A 353 -19.52 5.45 7.42
C ILE A 353 -20.05 5.74 6.03
N ASN A 354 -20.62 6.92 5.86
CA ASN A 354 -21.20 7.38 4.60
C ASN A 354 -20.26 8.41 3.99
N ASP A 355 -19.66 8.00 2.88
CA ASP A 355 -18.92 8.82 1.95
C ASP A 355 -17.59 9.43 2.37
N VAL A 356 -16.83 9.78 1.32
CA VAL A 356 -15.68 10.66 1.13
C VAL A 356 -14.35 10.03 1.57
N PHE A 357 -14.31 9.12 2.50
CA PHE A 357 -13.09 8.38 2.79
C PHE A 357 -13.11 7.06 2.04
N ALA A 358 -12.59 7.05 0.82
CA ALA A 358 -12.63 5.87 -0.07
C ALA A 358 -12.19 4.56 0.60
N LEU A 359 -11.30 4.66 1.61
CA LEU A 359 -10.79 3.51 2.35
C LEU A 359 -11.86 2.83 3.22
N PHE A 360 -12.79 3.59 3.82
CA PHE A 360 -13.79 3.09 4.78
C PHE A 360 -15.24 3.27 4.32
N ASN A 361 -15.46 3.79 3.12
CA ASN A 361 -16.81 4.05 2.64
C ASN A 361 -17.67 2.79 2.64
N GLY A 362 -18.85 2.88 3.24
CA GLY A 362 -19.81 1.79 3.36
C GLY A 362 -19.50 0.79 4.48
N MET A 363 -18.39 0.91 5.22
CA MET A 363 -18.09 0.06 6.37
C MET A 363 -18.89 0.48 7.61
N THR A 364 -19.20 -0.50 8.45
CA THR A 364 -19.86 -0.26 9.73
C THR A 364 -18.87 -0.22 10.87
N LEU A 365 -19.17 0.60 11.88
CA LEU A 365 -18.55 0.60 13.19
C LEU A 365 -19.63 0.39 14.26
N ARG A 366 -19.28 -0.30 15.34
CA ARG A 366 -20.20 -0.64 16.41
C ARG A 366 -19.74 -0.04 17.71
N PHE A 367 -20.67 0.66 18.41
CA PHE A 367 -20.41 1.16 19.75
C PHE A 367 -20.70 0.08 20.80
N GLY A 368 -19.81 -0.06 21.75
CA GLY A 368 -19.95 -0.96 22.89
C GLY A 368 -20.36 -0.21 24.15
N ILE A 369 -21.23 -0.85 24.94
CA ILE A 369 -21.77 -0.34 26.20
C ILE A 369 -20.97 -0.95 27.35
N GLY A 370 -20.47 -0.12 28.25
CA GLY A 370 -19.78 -0.54 29.46
C GLY A 370 -20.74 -1.10 30.53
N ASN A 371 -20.16 -1.67 31.58
CA ASN A 371 -20.96 -2.20 32.72
C ASN A 371 -21.75 -1.10 33.49
N ASP A 372 -21.40 0.15 33.29
CA ASP A 372 -22.09 1.33 33.84
C ASP A 372 -23.26 1.80 32.96
N GLY A 373 -23.53 1.07 31.86
CA GLY A 373 -24.59 1.39 30.91
C GLY A 373 -24.25 2.54 29.95
N LYS A 374 -23.00 3.02 29.90
CA LYS A 374 -22.59 4.11 29.01
C LYS A 374 -21.84 3.61 27.79
N ILE A 375 -21.86 4.42 26.72
CA ILE A 375 -21.03 4.17 25.53
C ILE A 375 -19.56 4.31 25.93
N GLY A 376 -18.80 3.21 25.83
CA GLY A 376 -17.42 3.11 26.33
C GLY A 376 -16.39 2.76 25.27
N GLU A 377 -16.78 2.26 24.11
CA GLU A 377 -15.85 1.83 23.09
C GLU A 377 -16.44 1.86 21.66
N ILE A 378 -15.55 1.81 20.68
CA ILE A 378 -15.88 1.53 19.28
C ILE A 378 -15.16 0.24 18.88
N LEU A 379 -15.86 -0.66 18.21
CA LEU A 379 -15.33 -1.83 17.55
C LEU A 379 -15.42 -1.60 16.04
N PHE A 380 -14.26 -1.66 15.36
CA PHE A 380 -14.17 -1.29 13.95
C PHE A 380 -13.13 -2.11 13.21
N GLY A 381 -13.49 -2.63 12.04
CA GLY A 381 -12.62 -3.43 11.17
C GLY A 381 -11.56 -2.60 10.43
N ILE A 382 -10.92 -1.66 11.12
CA ILE A 382 -10.00 -0.66 10.56
C ILE A 382 -8.76 -1.29 9.88
N ALA A 383 -8.37 -2.49 10.27
CA ALA A 383 -7.26 -3.23 9.64
C ALA A 383 -7.56 -3.66 8.20
N LEU A 384 -8.82 -3.59 7.76
CA LEU A 384 -9.29 -4.05 6.45
C LEU A 384 -8.88 -5.50 6.14
N ASN A 385 -8.73 -6.31 7.19
CA ASN A 385 -8.27 -7.69 7.06
C ASN A 385 -9.07 -8.61 7.99
N PRO A 386 -9.83 -9.57 7.43
CA PRO A 386 -10.65 -10.50 8.22
C PRO A 386 -9.86 -11.33 9.24
N ALA A 387 -8.56 -11.56 9.01
CA ALA A 387 -7.72 -12.33 9.94
C ALA A 387 -7.45 -11.61 11.27
N VAL A 388 -7.61 -10.27 11.29
CA VAL A 388 -7.48 -9.45 12.51
C VAL A 388 -8.82 -9.23 13.18
N GLY A 389 -9.89 -9.11 12.39
CA GLY A 389 -11.22 -8.79 12.87
C GLY A 389 -11.39 -7.31 13.23
N GLU A 390 -12.25 -7.04 14.23
CA GLU A 390 -12.52 -5.68 14.71
C GLU A 390 -11.47 -5.26 15.75
N GLU A 391 -10.97 -4.05 15.62
CA GLU A 391 -10.10 -3.40 16.61
C GLU A 391 -10.93 -2.57 17.59
N CYS A 392 -10.52 -2.58 18.85
CA CYS A 392 -11.22 -1.87 19.92
C CYS A 392 -10.57 -0.51 20.18
N PHE A 393 -11.38 0.55 20.14
CA PHE A 393 -11.04 1.90 20.52
C PHE A 393 -11.79 2.25 21.82
N LYS A 394 -11.08 2.51 22.88
CA LYS A 394 -11.68 2.89 24.18
C LYS A 394 -11.98 4.37 24.25
N LYS A 395 -13.15 4.73 24.78
CA LYS A 395 -13.52 6.12 25.02
C LYS A 395 -12.54 6.75 26.02
N VAL A 396 -11.98 7.89 25.62
CA VAL A 396 -11.07 8.66 26.51
C VAL A 396 -11.96 9.41 27.50
N THR A 397 -11.81 9.11 28.78
CA THR A 397 -12.41 9.89 29.86
C THR A 397 -11.49 11.03 30.20
N GLU A 398 -12.02 12.25 30.28
CA GLU A 398 -11.30 13.44 30.74
C GLU A 398 -10.79 13.27 32.18
#